data_81a06e916853ab7c339b10cc2348dfe9
#
_entry.id   81a06e916853ab7c339b10cc2348dfe9
#
_cell.length_a   1.000
_cell.length_b   1.000
_cell.length_c   1.000
_cell.angle_alpha   90.00
_cell.angle_beta   90.00
_cell.angle_gamma   90.00
#
_symmetry.space_group_name_H-M   'P 1'
#
loop_
_entity.id
_entity.type
_entity.pdbx_description
1 polymer ?
#
loop_
_entity_poly.entity_id
_entity_poly.type
_entity_poly.pdbx_seq_one_letter_code
_entity_poly.pdbx_strand_id
1 'polypeptide(L)'
;MKRVGGSLLAMLLWIVAGPAQSALCPVWTPVRATEEMRRLQQQLQHWDDAYYRQGQSPVVDADYDALQQRLNHWQHCFSPQQPAYAPQLPVQGEHLHPVAHTGVKKLRDRLALAYWMQGRRDLWVQPKVDGIAVSLVYRHGRLVSLLSRGDGLRGEEWLSKAAGIPAIPLHIDTDLENVVLQGELFLTMTGHQQAVDGGKNARSQVAGAMMSKQRVPLLKSIGIFIWAWPDGPETMAERLQQLSRWELGLAARWSHRVEDEEEVAAWRERWFHAALPFVTDGVVVHQSQRPAGERWLPGEGTWAVAWKYQPPEVSTEVLSVDFPVGRTGKIAAVLNLQPVQLDDRTVRRVNIGSLRRWQESDIVAGDVVTLSLAGQGIPRLERVIWRVAERHYAQPPDPSRYNPLSCFTFSAACQKQLLAKLRFLSQKSVLNIPGVERGTWLRLLESGNMTHLFGWLVLTPQQIAAATGLSPERAGQLWHRFNLTRQQPFRRWVAASGVSLPRKALKALPDPKWESLIQRDVKAWQSLPGVGAALATRLVAQFHDARLQALITFLQQQGIPASSVLGVGIVENRQAKTEAQRQ
;
A
#
# COMPACT_ATOMS: atom_id res chain seq x y z
N MET A 1 -29.18 50.89 -44.10
CA MET A 1 -29.07 49.64 -44.86
C MET A 1 -27.72 49.00 -44.54
N LYS A 2 -27.70 47.72 -44.29
CA LYS A 2 -26.65 46.73 -44.01
C LYS A 2 -26.46 46.38 -42.53
N ARG A 3 -27.12 45.26 -42.20
CA ARG A 3 -26.94 44.44 -41.01
C ARG A 3 -25.64 43.71 -41.13
N VAL A 4 -24.83 43.68 -40.06
CA VAL A 4 -23.74 42.75 -39.90
C VAL A 4 -24.09 41.85 -38.70
N GLY A 5 -24.37 40.59 -39.01
CA GLY A 5 -24.62 39.58 -38.04
C GLY A 5 -23.30 39.06 -37.45
N GLY A 6 -23.18 39.14 -36.13
CA GLY A 6 -22.10 38.50 -35.38
C GLY A 6 -22.56 37.13 -34.89
N SER A 7 -22.00 36.07 -35.46
CA SER A 7 -22.18 34.70 -34.97
C SER A 7 -21.34 34.48 -33.71
N LEU A 8 -22.04 34.29 -32.57
CA LEU A 8 -21.41 33.75 -31.34
C LEU A 8 -21.17 32.25 -31.53
N LEU A 9 -19.93 31.88 -31.67
CA LEU A 9 -19.50 30.49 -31.61
C LEU A 9 -19.46 30.05 -30.14
N ALA A 10 -20.47 29.31 -29.70
CA ALA A 10 -20.49 28.68 -28.39
C ALA A 10 -19.52 27.49 -28.41
N MET A 11 -18.35 27.65 -27.78
CA MET A 11 -17.36 26.61 -27.58
C MET A 11 -17.87 25.70 -26.44
N LEU A 12 -18.49 24.55 -26.79
CA LEU A 12 -18.84 23.48 -25.86
C LEU A 12 -17.51 22.82 -25.42
N LEU A 13 -17.05 23.16 -24.21
CA LEU A 13 -16.04 22.39 -23.50
C LEU A 13 -16.64 21.03 -23.10
N TRP A 14 -16.31 20.02 -23.86
CA TRP A 14 -16.50 18.63 -23.44
C TRP A 14 -15.51 18.34 -22.30
N ILE A 15 -16.00 18.39 -21.05
CA ILE A 15 -15.28 17.82 -19.92
C ILE A 15 -15.35 16.31 -20.13
N VAL A 16 -14.29 15.75 -20.67
CA VAL A 16 -14.06 14.30 -20.66
C VAL A 16 -13.80 13.91 -19.21
N ALA A 17 -14.86 13.52 -18.50
CA ALA A 17 -14.71 12.79 -17.26
C ALA A 17 -13.93 11.51 -17.60
N GLY A 18 -12.67 11.46 -17.19
CA GLY A 18 -11.86 10.26 -17.33
C GLY A 18 -12.59 9.09 -16.67
N PRO A 19 -12.66 7.92 -17.29
CA PRO A 19 -13.30 6.77 -16.69
C PRO A 19 -12.59 6.47 -15.36
N ALA A 20 -13.37 6.39 -14.28
CA ALA A 20 -12.92 5.71 -13.08
C ALA A 20 -12.35 4.36 -13.55
N GLN A 21 -11.06 4.08 -13.23
CA GLN A 21 -10.44 2.81 -13.59
C GLN A 21 -11.22 1.70 -12.88
N SER A 22 -12.26 1.20 -13.56
CA SER A 22 -12.87 -0.07 -13.18
C SER A 22 -11.79 -1.13 -13.30
N ALA A 23 -11.51 -1.85 -12.24
CA ALA A 23 -10.59 -2.98 -12.29
C ALA A 23 -11.02 -3.87 -13.47
N LEU A 24 -10.07 -4.21 -14.35
CA LEU A 24 -10.35 -5.07 -15.49
C LEU A 24 -10.81 -6.43 -15.00
N CYS A 25 -11.82 -6.99 -15.67
CA CYS A 25 -12.26 -8.34 -15.38
C CYS A 25 -11.14 -9.36 -15.65
N PRO A 26 -10.95 -10.35 -14.76
CA PRO A 26 -9.99 -11.42 -15.01
C PRO A 26 -10.28 -12.18 -16.29
N VAL A 27 -9.26 -12.59 -17.02
CA VAL A 27 -9.40 -13.42 -18.22
C VAL A 27 -9.49 -14.90 -17.78
N TRP A 28 -10.66 -15.30 -17.33
CA TRP A 28 -10.93 -16.65 -16.85
C TRP A 28 -11.93 -17.37 -17.75
N THR A 29 -11.84 -18.70 -17.79
CA THR A 29 -12.92 -19.52 -18.34
C THR A 29 -14.13 -19.45 -17.41
N PRO A 30 -15.36 -19.65 -17.93
CA PRO A 30 -16.57 -19.66 -17.08
C PRO A 30 -16.49 -20.67 -15.94
N VAL A 31 -15.90 -21.83 -16.16
CA VAL A 31 -15.71 -22.88 -15.14
C VAL A 31 -14.81 -22.38 -14.03
N ARG A 32 -13.67 -21.77 -14.38
CA ARG A 32 -12.74 -21.21 -13.39
C ARG A 32 -13.39 -20.07 -12.61
N ALA A 33 -14.09 -19.16 -13.29
CA ALA A 33 -14.79 -18.05 -12.65
C ALA A 33 -15.81 -18.55 -11.61
N THR A 34 -16.62 -19.54 -11.98
CA THR A 34 -17.60 -20.16 -11.07
C THR A 34 -16.92 -20.78 -9.85
N GLU A 35 -15.85 -21.52 -10.03
CA GLU A 35 -15.14 -22.18 -8.94
C GLU A 35 -14.48 -21.16 -7.98
N GLU A 36 -13.79 -20.15 -8.50
CA GLU A 36 -13.15 -19.11 -7.66
C GLU A 36 -14.20 -18.30 -6.88
N MET A 37 -15.31 -17.90 -7.53
CA MET A 37 -16.40 -17.20 -6.84
C MET A 37 -17.03 -18.08 -5.75
N ARG A 38 -17.28 -19.36 -6.03
CA ARG A 38 -17.85 -20.31 -5.05
C ARG A 38 -16.93 -20.47 -3.85
N ARG A 39 -15.62 -20.66 -4.05
CA ARG A 39 -14.64 -20.81 -2.98
C ARG A 39 -14.55 -19.54 -2.11
N LEU A 40 -14.47 -18.36 -2.74
CA LEU A 40 -14.39 -17.10 -2.00
C LEU A 40 -15.67 -16.82 -1.23
N GLN A 41 -16.84 -17.10 -1.81
CA GLN A 41 -18.12 -16.99 -1.13
C GLN A 41 -18.19 -17.91 0.10
N GLN A 42 -17.75 -19.17 -0.01
CA GLN A 42 -17.70 -20.11 1.10
C GLN A 42 -16.77 -19.62 2.22
N GLN A 43 -15.61 -19.03 1.84
CA GLN A 43 -14.69 -18.48 2.83
C GLN A 43 -15.29 -17.29 3.58
N LEU A 44 -15.95 -16.38 2.89
CA LEU A 44 -16.64 -15.24 3.53
C LEU A 44 -17.77 -15.71 4.43
N GLN A 45 -18.59 -16.68 3.98
CA GLN A 45 -19.65 -17.28 4.79
C GLN A 45 -19.09 -17.93 6.07
N HIS A 46 -17.97 -18.63 5.97
CA HIS A 46 -17.32 -19.23 7.15
C HIS A 46 -16.88 -18.16 8.16
N TRP A 47 -16.33 -17.05 7.70
CA TRP A 47 -15.95 -15.93 8.56
C TRP A 47 -17.16 -15.19 9.13
N ASP A 48 -18.23 -15.04 8.35
CA ASP A 48 -19.50 -14.49 8.83
C ASP A 48 -20.08 -15.35 9.95
N ASP A 49 -20.08 -16.66 9.80
CA ASP A 49 -20.55 -17.58 10.82
C ASP A 49 -19.71 -17.50 12.11
N ALA A 50 -18.39 -17.46 11.97
CA ALA A 50 -17.48 -17.28 13.11
C ALA A 50 -17.73 -15.95 13.83
N TYR A 51 -17.90 -14.89 13.06
CA TYR A 51 -18.12 -13.55 13.58
C TYR A 51 -19.50 -13.38 14.24
N TYR A 52 -20.58 -13.72 13.53
CA TYR A 52 -21.95 -13.47 13.98
C TYR A 52 -22.47 -14.53 14.96
N ARG A 53 -22.03 -15.80 14.87
CA ARG A 53 -22.51 -16.89 15.73
C ARG A 53 -21.58 -17.23 16.89
N GLN A 54 -20.26 -17.04 16.72
CA GLN A 54 -19.26 -17.44 17.71
C GLN A 54 -18.58 -16.25 18.39
N GLY A 55 -18.81 -15.01 17.91
CA GLY A 55 -18.13 -13.80 18.41
C GLY A 55 -16.62 -13.78 18.15
N GLN A 56 -16.17 -14.57 17.17
CA GLN A 56 -14.76 -14.68 16.80
C GLN A 56 -14.50 -13.90 15.52
N SER A 57 -13.42 -13.13 15.47
CA SER A 57 -12.95 -12.45 14.25
C SER A 57 -11.68 -13.15 13.76
N PRO A 58 -11.79 -14.20 12.93
CA PRO A 58 -10.63 -14.97 12.46
C PRO A 58 -9.82 -14.22 11.41
N VAL A 59 -10.31 -13.09 10.92
CA VAL A 59 -9.71 -12.23 9.90
C VAL A 59 -9.84 -10.78 10.33
N VAL A 60 -8.87 -9.93 9.94
CA VAL A 60 -8.98 -8.48 10.15
C VAL A 60 -10.01 -7.88 9.21
N ASP A 61 -10.78 -6.89 9.68
CA ASP A 61 -11.87 -6.27 8.92
C ASP A 61 -11.44 -5.77 7.51
N ALA A 62 -10.22 -5.23 7.40
CA ALA A 62 -9.69 -4.74 6.13
C ALA A 62 -9.52 -5.86 5.09
N ASP A 63 -9.07 -7.05 5.51
CA ASP A 63 -8.91 -8.20 4.63
C ASP A 63 -10.26 -8.79 4.22
N TYR A 64 -11.20 -8.85 5.18
CA TYR A 64 -12.58 -9.26 4.90
C TYR A 64 -13.24 -8.32 3.88
N ASP A 65 -13.20 -7.00 4.12
CA ASP A 65 -13.77 -5.99 3.22
C ASP A 65 -13.13 -6.07 1.81
N ALA A 66 -11.81 -6.29 1.72
CA ALA A 66 -11.10 -6.42 0.45
C ALA A 66 -11.57 -7.66 -0.35
N LEU A 67 -11.73 -8.79 0.32
CA LEU A 67 -12.18 -10.03 -0.33
C LEU A 67 -13.67 -9.99 -0.69
N GLN A 68 -14.51 -9.34 0.11
CA GLN A 68 -15.91 -9.10 -0.23
C GLN A 68 -16.04 -8.22 -1.48
N GLN A 69 -15.30 -7.11 -1.55
CA GLN A 69 -15.28 -6.25 -2.74
C GLN A 69 -14.81 -7.01 -3.98
N ARG A 70 -13.83 -7.91 -3.82
CA ARG A 70 -13.33 -8.74 -4.90
C ARG A 70 -14.39 -9.73 -5.39
N LEU A 71 -15.08 -10.41 -4.50
CA LEU A 71 -16.19 -11.29 -4.88
C LEU A 71 -17.27 -10.53 -5.64
N ASN A 72 -17.66 -9.37 -5.17
CA ASN A 72 -18.67 -8.52 -5.83
C ASN A 72 -18.19 -8.07 -7.23
N HIS A 73 -16.89 -7.75 -7.37
CA HIS A 73 -16.31 -7.43 -8.66
C HIS A 73 -16.36 -8.63 -9.63
N TRP A 74 -15.99 -9.82 -9.18
CA TRP A 74 -16.08 -11.04 -9.98
C TRP A 74 -17.53 -11.38 -10.36
N GLN A 75 -18.48 -11.24 -9.44
CA GLN A 75 -19.91 -11.41 -9.73
C GLN A 75 -20.38 -10.43 -10.81
N HIS A 76 -19.97 -9.16 -10.74
CA HIS A 76 -20.27 -8.19 -11.79
C HIS A 76 -19.68 -8.60 -13.15
N CYS A 77 -18.46 -9.15 -13.18
CA CYS A 77 -17.78 -9.57 -14.40
C CYS A 77 -18.42 -10.82 -15.05
N PHE A 78 -18.78 -11.81 -14.24
CA PHE A 78 -19.13 -13.16 -14.73
C PHE A 78 -20.60 -13.56 -14.51
N SER A 79 -21.28 -12.87 -13.61
CA SER A 79 -22.67 -13.18 -13.23
C SER A 79 -23.44 -11.90 -12.86
N PRO A 80 -23.56 -10.92 -13.78
CA PRO A 80 -24.13 -9.60 -13.47
C PRO A 80 -25.61 -9.62 -13.05
N GLN A 81 -26.29 -10.75 -13.26
CA GLN A 81 -27.68 -10.95 -12.83
C GLN A 81 -27.80 -11.34 -11.35
N GLN A 82 -26.70 -11.76 -10.73
CA GLN A 82 -26.71 -12.14 -9.32
C GLN A 82 -26.53 -10.87 -8.45
N PRO A 83 -27.27 -10.80 -7.31
CA PRO A 83 -27.06 -9.70 -6.37
C PRO A 83 -25.64 -9.77 -5.79
N ALA A 84 -25.09 -8.61 -5.43
CA ALA A 84 -23.81 -8.54 -4.74
C ALA A 84 -23.85 -9.35 -3.45
N TYR A 85 -22.72 -9.99 -3.11
CA TYR A 85 -22.61 -10.75 -1.88
C TYR A 85 -22.87 -9.84 -0.68
N ALA A 86 -23.84 -10.22 0.12
CA ALA A 86 -24.09 -9.64 1.43
C ALA A 86 -23.94 -10.75 2.48
N PRO A 87 -23.37 -10.46 3.66
CA PRO A 87 -23.32 -11.40 4.75
C PRO A 87 -24.71 -11.95 5.03
N GLN A 88 -24.86 -13.29 5.00
CA GLN A 88 -26.06 -13.89 5.51
C GLN A 88 -26.00 -13.83 7.04
N LEU A 89 -26.60 -12.78 7.57
CA LEU A 89 -26.74 -12.66 9.01
C LEU A 89 -27.55 -13.87 9.49
N PRO A 90 -27.09 -14.57 10.54
CA PRO A 90 -27.86 -15.69 11.03
C PRO A 90 -29.24 -15.19 11.42
N VAL A 91 -30.29 -15.89 10.99
CA VAL A 91 -31.65 -15.74 11.52
C VAL A 91 -31.63 -16.26 12.96
N GLN A 92 -30.86 -15.62 13.82
CA GLN A 92 -30.71 -15.92 15.25
C GLN A 92 -31.05 -14.66 16.04
N GLY A 93 -32.28 -14.47 16.21
CA GLY A 93 -32.90 -13.54 17.10
C GLY A 93 -34.38 -13.84 17.03
N GLU A 94 -34.94 -14.25 18.10
CA GLU A 94 -36.40 -14.49 18.14
C GLU A 94 -37.16 -13.17 18.27
N HIS A 95 -36.47 -12.07 18.62
CA HIS A 95 -37.08 -10.78 18.99
C HIS A 95 -37.00 -9.76 17.86
N LEU A 96 -38.18 -9.26 17.43
CA LEU A 96 -38.29 -8.22 16.42
C LEU A 96 -37.86 -6.87 16.99
N HIS A 97 -37.07 -6.14 16.18
CA HIS A 97 -36.82 -4.73 16.44
C HIS A 97 -38.09 -3.91 16.21
N PRO A 98 -38.51 -3.04 17.16
CA PRO A 98 -39.64 -2.14 16.94
C PRO A 98 -39.42 -1.19 15.78
N VAL A 99 -38.16 -0.80 15.53
CA VAL A 99 -37.67 -0.05 14.38
C VAL A 99 -36.49 -0.81 13.79
N ALA A 100 -36.50 -1.06 12.49
CA ALA A 100 -35.42 -1.76 11.83
C ALA A 100 -34.05 -1.10 12.12
N HIS A 101 -33.07 -1.91 12.44
CA HIS A 101 -31.70 -1.43 12.68
C HIS A 101 -30.98 -1.26 11.35
N THR A 102 -30.61 -0.03 11.01
CA THR A 102 -29.95 0.25 9.73
C THR A 102 -28.42 0.19 9.88
N GLY A 103 -27.74 -0.02 8.77
CA GLY A 103 -26.30 0.17 8.64
C GLY A 103 -25.96 1.56 8.10
N VAL A 104 -24.68 1.81 7.92
CA VAL A 104 -24.11 3.06 7.40
C VAL A 104 -23.35 2.78 6.13
N LYS A 105 -23.65 3.51 5.04
CA LYS A 105 -22.90 3.40 3.78
C LYS A 105 -21.45 3.82 4.00
N LYS A 106 -20.52 2.95 3.60
CA LYS A 106 -19.08 3.22 3.66
C LYS A 106 -18.64 4.01 2.43
N LEU A 107 -18.04 5.16 2.62
CA LEU A 107 -17.48 5.99 1.56
C LEU A 107 -15.99 5.69 1.40
N ARG A 108 -15.54 5.64 0.16
CA ARG A 108 -14.19 5.26 -0.21
C ARG A 108 -13.15 6.33 0.17
N ASP A 109 -13.48 7.61 -0.06
CA ASP A 109 -12.54 8.71 0.02
C ASP A 109 -13.23 10.04 0.30
N ARG A 110 -12.45 11.09 0.48
CA ARG A 110 -12.93 12.46 0.72
C ARG A 110 -13.82 13.00 -0.41
N LEU A 111 -13.52 12.66 -1.66
CA LEU A 111 -14.30 13.12 -2.81
C LEU A 111 -15.73 12.55 -2.78
N ALA A 112 -15.85 11.25 -2.46
CA ALA A 112 -17.15 10.62 -2.29
C ALA A 112 -17.94 11.24 -1.13
N LEU A 113 -17.27 11.65 -0.05
CA LEU A 113 -17.87 12.38 1.07
C LEU A 113 -18.37 13.76 0.62
N ALA A 114 -17.53 14.55 -0.07
CA ALA A 114 -17.91 15.86 -0.59
C ALA A 114 -19.15 15.76 -1.49
N TYR A 115 -19.18 14.77 -2.37
CA TYR A 115 -20.35 14.51 -3.23
C TYR A 115 -21.61 14.17 -2.42
N TRP A 116 -21.49 13.33 -1.38
CA TRP A 116 -22.63 12.99 -0.52
C TRP A 116 -23.12 14.20 0.28
N MET A 117 -22.24 15.08 0.74
CA MET A 117 -22.58 16.29 1.50
C MET A 117 -23.24 17.37 0.64
N GLN A 118 -23.04 17.34 -0.68
CA GLN A 118 -23.55 18.36 -1.59
C GLN A 118 -25.08 18.52 -1.51
N GLY A 119 -25.53 19.72 -1.23
CA GLY A 119 -26.96 20.06 -1.10
C GLY A 119 -27.63 19.62 0.20
N ARG A 120 -26.91 18.93 1.09
CA ARG A 120 -27.39 18.54 2.42
C ARG A 120 -27.14 19.66 3.44
N ARG A 121 -27.98 19.71 4.48
CA ARG A 121 -27.87 20.72 5.53
C ARG A 121 -27.95 20.06 6.90
N ASP A 122 -27.48 20.80 7.93
CA ASP A 122 -27.46 20.37 9.32
C ASP A 122 -26.79 19.00 9.48
N LEU A 123 -25.52 18.96 9.06
CA LEU A 123 -24.67 17.79 9.11
C LEU A 123 -23.86 17.77 10.41
N TRP A 124 -23.68 16.55 10.94
CA TRP A 124 -22.99 16.31 12.19
C TRP A 124 -21.98 15.17 12.03
N VAL A 125 -20.76 15.38 12.48
CA VAL A 125 -19.72 14.35 12.50
C VAL A 125 -19.61 13.72 13.89
N GLN A 126 -19.45 12.41 13.91
CA GLN A 126 -19.21 11.60 15.12
C GLN A 126 -18.03 10.65 14.89
N PRO A 127 -17.24 10.28 15.93
CA PRO A 127 -16.32 9.18 15.80
C PRO A 127 -17.09 7.90 15.49
N LYS A 128 -16.58 7.10 14.57
CA LYS A 128 -17.12 5.78 14.30
C LYS A 128 -16.59 4.82 15.37
N VAL A 129 -17.34 4.70 16.44
CA VAL A 129 -17.02 3.82 17.56
C VAL A 129 -17.05 2.37 17.10
N ASP A 130 -16.02 1.60 17.44
CA ASP A 130 -15.91 0.19 17.10
C ASP A 130 -16.40 -0.67 18.27
N GLY A 131 -17.53 -1.31 18.05
CA GLY A 131 -18.22 -2.11 19.05
C GLY A 131 -19.28 -3.00 18.43
N ILE A 132 -20.37 -3.23 19.16
CA ILE A 132 -21.50 -4.06 18.74
C ILE A 132 -22.76 -3.22 18.70
N ALA A 133 -23.41 -3.22 17.56
CA ALA A 133 -24.65 -2.48 17.35
C ALA A 133 -25.81 -3.13 18.10
N VAL A 134 -26.55 -2.29 18.82
CA VAL A 134 -27.71 -2.70 19.64
C VAL A 134 -28.87 -1.72 19.50
N SER A 135 -30.09 -2.21 19.80
CA SER A 135 -31.27 -1.40 20.05
C SER A 135 -31.67 -1.47 21.52
N LEU A 136 -31.92 -0.30 22.13
CA LEU A 136 -32.50 -0.18 23.45
C LEU A 136 -33.97 0.20 23.32
N VAL A 137 -34.86 -0.52 23.98
CA VAL A 137 -36.29 -0.24 23.95
C VAL A 137 -36.77 0.10 25.38
N TYR A 138 -37.24 1.32 25.55
CA TYR A 138 -37.87 1.78 26.80
C TYR A 138 -39.36 1.90 26.61
N ARG A 139 -40.11 1.45 27.61
CA ARG A 139 -41.57 1.69 27.74
C ARG A 139 -41.85 2.39 29.05
N HIS A 140 -42.58 3.52 28.97
CA HIS A 140 -42.84 4.38 30.13
C HIS A 140 -41.55 4.62 30.97
N GLY A 141 -40.48 4.93 30.29
CA GLY A 141 -39.17 5.18 30.89
C GLY A 141 -38.36 3.96 31.33
N ARG A 142 -38.96 2.74 31.37
CA ARG A 142 -38.30 1.52 31.82
C ARG A 142 -37.67 0.76 30.65
N LEU A 143 -36.41 0.35 30.76
CA LEU A 143 -35.77 -0.54 29.77
C LEU A 143 -36.46 -1.92 29.78
N VAL A 144 -37.04 -2.28 28.65
CA VAL A 144 -37.78 -3.55 28.48
C VAL A 144 -37.10 -4.51 27.52
N SER A 145 -36.15 -4.00 26.69
CA SER A 145 -35.41 -4.84 25.75
C SER A 145 -34.07 -4.22 25.42
N LEU A 146 -33.04 -5.05 25.27
CA LEU A 146 -31.71 -4.72 24.74
C LEU A 146 -31.41 -5.76 23.67
N LEU A 147 -31.60 -5.40 22.41
CA LEU A 147 -31.45 -6.33 21.29
C LEU A 147 -30.13 -6.16 20.59
N SER A 148 -29.44 -7.24 20.27
CA SER A 148 -28.36 -7.22 19.29
C SER A 148 -28.93 -6.80 17.95
N ARG A 149 -28.08 -6.22 17.06
CA ARG A 149 -28.53 -5.83 15.72
C ARG A 149 -29.12 -7.01 14.93
N GLY A 150 -28.53 -8.21 15.03
CA GLY A 150 -28.92 -9.37 14.24
C GLY A 150 -28.90 -9.06 12.73
N ASP A 151 -29.98 -9.44 12.03
CA ASP A 151 -30.18 -9.15 10.60
C ASP A 151 -30.76 -7.75 10.35
N GLY A 152 -30.93 -6.94 11.40
CA GLY A 152 -31.55 -5.61 11.37
C GLY A 152 -33.08 -5.63 11.54
N LEU A 153 -33.74 -6.78 11.39
CA LEU A 153 -35.16 -6.98 11.69
C LEU A 153 -35.35 -7.73 13.00
N ARG A 154 -34.46 -8.68 13.31
CA ARG A 154 -34.49 -9.51 14.51
C ARG A 154 -33.14 -9.54 15.17
N GLY A 155 -33.09 -9.56 16.48
CA GLY A 155 -31.90 -9.66 17.29
C GLY A 155 -32.05 -10.58 18.49
N GLU A 156 -30.93 -10.88 19.14
CA GLU A 156 -30.91 -11.63 20.41
C GLU A 156 -31.23 -10.69 21.57
N GLU A 157 -32.01 -11.17 22.51
CA GLU A 157 -32.38 -10.42 23.71
C GLU A 157 -31.29 -10.50 24.80
N TRP A 158 -30.72 -9.36 25.11
CA TRP A 158 -29.64 -9.20 26.08
C TRP A 158 -30.03 -8.39 27.32
N LEU A 159 -31.34 -8.18 27.57
CA LEU A 159 -31.82 -7.41 28.73
C LEU A 159 -31.24 -7.91 30.07
N SER A 160 -31.05 -9.21 30.22
CA SER A 160 -30.45 -9.82 31.42
C SER A 160 -29.00 -9.35 31.67
N LYS A 161 -28.31 -8.85 30.66
CA LYS A 161 -26.94 -8.31 30.73
C LYS A 161 -26.93 -6.84 31.12
N ALA A 162 -27.99 -6.09 30.78
CA ALA A 162 -28.06 -4.64 30.94
C ALA A 162 -27.76 -4.19 32.38
N ALA A 163 -28.27 -4.91 33.38
CA ALA A 163 -27.99 -4.62 34.80
C ALA A 163 -26.51 -4.74 35.19
N GLY A 164 -25.69 -5.41 34.37
CA GLY A 164 -24.23 -5.51 34.54
C GLY A 164 -23.43 -4.40 33.83
N ILE A 165 -24.09 -3.57 33.03
CA ILE A 165 -23.49 -2.49 32.22
C ILE A 165 -23.90 -1.14 32.80
N PRO A 166 -23.05 -0.51 33.64
CA PRO A 166 -23.40 0.76 34.32
C PRO A 166 -23.74 1.90 33.37
N ALA A 167 -23.22 1.88 32.13
CA ALA A 167 -23.47 2.88 31.11
C ALA A 167 -24.91 2.85 30.54
N ILE A 168 -25.71 1.81 30.84
CA ILE A 168 -27.08 1.69 30.34
C ILE A 168 -28.04 1.98 31.51
N PRO A 169 -28.76 3.12 31.52
CA PRO A 169 -29.77 3.39 32.52
C PRO A 169 -30.94 2.42 32.34
N LEU A 170 -31.34 1.72 33.43
CA LEU A 170 -32.50 0.84 33.42
C LEU A 170 -33.81 1.64 33.46
N HIS A 171 -33.74 2.92 33.79
CA HIS A 171 -34.85 3.86 33.80
C HIS A 171 -34.42 5.20 33.28
N ILE A 172 -35.21 5.82 32.39
CA ILE A 172 -35.05 7.19 31.89
C ILE A 172 -36.27 8.02 32.27
N ASP A 173 -36.04 9.30 32.59
CA ASP A 173 -37.13 10.23 32.93
C ASP A 173 -37.76 10.80 31.64
N THR A 174 -38.95 10.27 31.30
CA THR A 174 -39.67 10.62 30.06
C THR A 174 -41.15 10.42 30.18
N ASP A 175 -41.92 11.31 29.56
CA ASP A 175 -43.36 11.19 29.39
C ASP A 175 -43.74 10.37 28.14
N LEU A 176 -42.75 9.98 27.32
CA LEU A 176 -43.00 9.18 26.12
C LEU A 176 -43.32 7.74 26.49
N GLU A 177 -44.37 7.20 25.86
CA GLU A 177 -44.78 5.82 26.05
C GLU A 177 -43.68 4.86 25.58
N ASN A 178 -43.12 5.09 24.42
CA ASN A 178 -42.11 4.26 23.80
C ASN A 178 -40.92 5.07 23.34
N VAL A 179 -39.71 4.61 23.67
CA VAL A 179 -38.45 5.18 23.15
C VAL A 179 -37.60 4.03 22.64
N VAL A 180 -37.23 4.09 21.36
CA VAL A 180 -36.30 3.17 20.71
C VAL A 180 -35.03 3.92 20.37
N LEU A 181 -33.91 3.46 20.91
CA LEU A 181 -32.57 4.02 20.65
C LEU A 181 -31.71 2.98 19.95
N GLN A 182 -30.87 3.41 19.03
CA GLN A 182 -29.87 2.56 18.40
C GLN A 182 -28.48 3.09 18.74
N GLY A 183 -27.58 2.20 19.09
CA GLY A 183 -26.25 2.57 19.55
C GLY A 183 -25.22 1.46 19.38
N GLU A 184 -24.02 1.73 19.89
CA GLU A 184 -22.88 0.83 19.85
C GLU A 184 -22.41 0.54 21.26
N LEU A 185 -22.43 -0.74 21.67
CA LEU A 185 -21.75 -1.21 22.88
C LEU A 185 -20.26 -1.31 22.60
N PHE A 186 -19.43 -0.66 23.37
CA PHE A 186 -17.99 -0.62 23.16
C PHE A 186 -17.21 -0.91 24.45
N LEU A 187 -15.96 -1.35 24.29
CA LEU A 187 -15.05 -1.51 25.42
C LEU A 187 -14.48 -0.14 25.81
N THR A 188 -14.69 0.27 27.07
CA THR A 188 -14.12 1.53 27.58
C THR A 188 -12.61 1.42 27.70
N MET A 189 -11.91 2.39 27.12
CA MET A 189 -10.47 2.50 27.08
C MET A 189 -9.98 3.70 27.92
N THR A 190 -8.76 3.62 28.39
CA THR A 190 -8.08 4.75 29.03
C THR A 190 -6.95 5.23 28.14
N GLY A 191 -7.07 6.46 27.59
CA GLY A 191 -6.02 7.08 26.80
C GLY A 191 -5.70 6.39 25.48
N HIS A 192 -6.66 5.69 24.87
CA HIS A 192 -6.47 4.98 23.61
C HIS A 192 -6.24 5.96 22.46
N GLN A 193 -5.15 5.77 21.71
CA GLN A 193 -4.83 6.53 20.51
C GLN A 193 -4.85 5.59 19.30
N GLN A 194 -5.83 5.75 18.42
CA GLN A 194 -6.02 4.83 17.29
C GLN A 194 -4.79 4.73 16.37
N ALA A 195 -4.11 5.85 16.13
CA ALA A 195 -2.89 5.90 15.30
C ALA A 195 -1.74 5.04 15.86
N VAL A 196 -1.70 4.81 17.17
CA VAL A 196 -0.61 4.10 17.86
C VAL A 196 -1.03 2.70 18.28
N ASP A 197 -2.20 2.61 18.86
CA ASP A 197 -2.69 1.40 19.54
C ASP A 197 -3.47 0.45 18.63
N GLY A 198 -4.05 0.94 17.54
CA GLY A 198 -4.89 0.14 16.63
C GLY A 198 -6.19 -0.38 17.26
N GLY A 199 -6.80 -1.37 16.64
CA GLY A 199 -8.14 -1.84 17.03
C GLY A 199 -8.22 -2.73 18.28
N LYS A 200 -7.15 -3.28 18.78
CA LYS A 200 -7.03 -4.07 20.05
C LYS A 200 -8.08 -5.16 20.30
N ASN A 201 -8.74 -5.69 19.28
CA ASN A 201 -9.81 -6.68 19.41
C ASN A 201 -10.94 -6.27 20.39
N ALA A 202 -11.15 -4.97 20.60
CA ALA A 202 -12.11 -4.45 21.56
C ALA A 202 -13.54 -4.95 21.26
N ARG A 203 -13.93 -4.93 19.99
CA ARG A 203 -15.22 -5.43 19.52
C ARG A 203 -15.45 -6.90 19.85
N SER A 204 -14.46 -7.77 19.59
CA SER A 204 -14.54 -9.20 19.88
C SER A 204 -14.68 -9.48 21.38
N GLN A 205 -14.04 -8.67 22.22
CA GLN A 205 -14.18 -8.80 23.68
C GLN A 205 -15.60 -8.45 24.15
N VAL A 206 -16.20 -7.38 23.59
CA VAL A 206 -17.61 -7.02 23.89
C VAL A 206 -18.54 -8.11 23.40
N ALA A 207 -18.34 -8.64 22.17
CA ALA A 207 -19.13 -9.75 21.63
C ALA A 207 -19.10 -10.96 22.55
N GLY A 208 -17.92 -11.39 22.95
CA GLY A 208 -17.74 -12.52 23.86
C GLY A 208 -18.46 -12.32 25.21
N ALA A 209 -18.39 -11.10 25.76
CA ALA A 209 -19.09 -10.79 27.03
C ALA A 209 -20.60 -10.81 26.89
N MET A 210 -21.15 -10.31 25.79
CA MET A 210 -22.59 -10.27 25.54
C MET A 210 -23.17 -11.66 25.23
N MET A 211 -22.44 -12.50 24.48
CA MET A 211 -22.84 -13.86 24.11
C MET A 211 -22.62 -14.88 25.23
N SER A 212 -21.82 -14.58 26.25
CA SER A 212 -21.58 -15.50 27.39
C SER A 212 -22.88 -15.82 28.09
N LYS A 213 -23.12 -17.12 28.42
CA LYS A 213 -24.26 -17.54 29.24
C LYS A 213 -24.17 -17.02 30.67
N GLN A 214 -23.01 -16.71 31.17
CA GLN A 214 -22.76 -16.16 32.51
C GLN A 214 -22.53 -14.65 32.47
N ARG A 215 -22.78 -13.98 33.58
CA ARG A 215 -22.33 -12.58 33.76
C ARG A 215 -20.82 -12.58 33.98
N VAL A 216 -20.13 -11.86 33.11
CA VAL A 216 -18.65 -11.71 33.15
C VAL A 216 -18.27 -10.32 33.70
N PRO A 217 -17.14 -10.19 34.42
CA PRO A 217 -16.70 -8.91 34.99
C PRO A 217 -16.55 -7.80 33.95
N LEU A 218 -16.26 -8.16 32.70
CA LEU A 218 -16.07 -7.24 31.59
C LEU A 218 -17.30 -6.34 31.30
N LEU A 219 -18.51 -6.78 31.67
CA LEU A 219 -19.73 -5.96 31.49
C LEU A 219 -19.62 -4.59 32.16
N LYS A 220 -18.90 -4.49 33.30
CA LYS A 220 -18.67 -3.22 33.99
C LYS A 220 -17.81 -2.21 33.19
N SER A 221 -17.04 -2.70 32.22
CA SER A 221 -16.19 -1.89 31.37
C SER A 221 -16.79 -1.63 29.98
N ILE A 222 -18.07 -1.98 29.79
CA ILE A 222 -18.78 -1.72 28.54
C ILE A 222 -19.48 -0.37 28.64
N GLY A 223 -19.21 0.50 27.63
CA GLY A 223 -19.90 1.76 27.41
C GLY A 223 -20.96 1.62 26.32
N ILE A 224 -21.81 2.64 26.21
CA ILE A 224 -22.82 2.78 25.15
C ILE A 224 -22.69 4.12 24.45
N PHE A 225 -22.66 4.11 23.13
CA PHE A 225 -22.68 5.30 22.28
C PHE A 225 -23.98 5.28 21.45
N ILE A 226 -24.95 6.15 21.83
CA ILE A 226 -26.23 6.25 21.10
C ILE A 226 -26.02 7.12 19.88
N TRP A 227 -26.11 6.55 18.70
CA TRP A 227 -25.93 7.26 17.44
C TRP A 227 -27.24 7.53 16.70
N ALA A 228 -28.34 6.90 17.07
CA ALA A 228 -29.64 7.15 16.49
C ALA A 228 -30.78 7.05 17.49
N TRP A 229 -31.75 7.95 17.32
CA TRP A 229 -33.06 7.89 17.93
C TRP A 229 -34.09 8.08 16.80
N PRO A 230 -34.64 6.98 16.23
CA PRO A 230 -35.48 7.01 15.03
C PRO A 230 -36.63 8.00 15.10
N ASP A 231 -37.44 7.96 16.16
CA ASP A 231 -38.64 8.78 16.34
C ASP A 231 -38.43 9.91 17.37
N GLY A 232 -37.19 10.28 17.63
CA GLY A 232 -36.83 11.40 18.50
C GLY A 232 -37.04 12.76 17.83
N PRO A 233 -36.72 13.85 18.52
CA PRO A 233 -36.79 15.22 18.00
C PRO A 233 -36.20 15.36 16.61
N GLU A 234 -36.70 16.32 15.83
CA GLU A 234 -36.28 16.50 14.42
C GLU A 234 -34.83 16.88 14.29
N THR A 235 -34.33 17.79 15.13
CA THR A 235 -32.94 18.23 15.07
C THR A 235 -31.99 17.33 15.87
N MET A 236 -30.75 17.17 15.39
CA MET A 236 -29.71 16.44 16.09
C MET A 236 -29.38 17.08 17.46
N ALA A 237 -29.38 18.41 17.52
CA ALA A 237 -29.10 19.15 18.76
C ALA A 237 -30.10 18.79 19.87
N GLU A 238 -31.40 18.77 19.57
CA GLU A 238 -32.45 18.40 20.54
C GLU A 238 -32.33 16.94 20.97
N ARG A 239 -32.05 16.03 20.03
CA ARG A 239 -31.82 14.61 20.38
C ARG A 239 -30.64 14.43 21.34
N LEU A 240 -29.52 15.07 21.05
CA LEU A 240 -28.32 15.01 21.90
C LEU A 240 -28.54 15.63 23.29
N GLN A 241 -29.28 16.73 23.35
CA GLN A 241 -29.66 17.35 24.62
C GLN A 241 -30.53 16.42 25.47
N GLN A 242 -31.53 15.80 24.86
CA GLN A 242 -32.42 14.88 25.59
C GLN A 242 -31.71 13.60 26.03
N LEU A 243 -30.84 13.03 25.17
CA LEU A 243 -30.00 11.89 25.54
C LEU A 243 -29.09 12.23 26.73
N SER A 244 -28.57 13.45 26.81
CA SER A 244 -27.77 13.91 27.95
C SER A 244 -28.56 13.95 29.24
N ARG A 245 -29.84 14.36 29.19
CA ARG A 245 -30.74 14.33 30.36
C ARG A 245 -31.04 12.91 30.86
N TRP A 246 -30.99 11.93 29.97
CA TRP A 246 -31.21 10.53 30.27
C TRP A 246 -29.93 9.76 30.65
N GLU A 247 -28.82 10.46 30.94
CA GLU A 247 -27.50 9.87 31.23
C GLU A 247 -26.90 9.04 30.07
N LEU A 248 -27.41 9.26 28.85
CA LEU A 248 -26.90 8.66 27.61
C LEU A 248 -26.13 9.68 26.74
N GLY A 249 -25.58 10.71 27.38
CA GLY A 249 -25.02 11.89 26.73
C GLY A 249 -23.61 11.72 26.15
N LEU A 250 -23.05 10.52 26.12
CA LEU A 250 -21.71 10.34 25.53
C LEU A 250 -21.65 10.85 24.09
N ALA A 251 -22.65 10.57 23.27
CA ALA A 251 -22.72 11.05 21.90
C ALA A 251 -22.74 12.60 21.80
N ALA A 252 -23.39 13.29 22.74
CA ALA A 252 -23.41 14.75 22.76
C ALA A 252 -21.99 15.34 22.90
N ARG A 253 -21.13 14.72 23.69
CA ARG A 253 -19.73 15.15 23.88
C ARG A 253 -18.89 14.98 22.61
N TRP A 254 -19.23 14.02 21.78
CA TRP A 254 -18.44 13.61 20.60
C TRP A 254 -19.14 13.91 19.28
N SER A 255 -20.21 14.72 19.28
CA SER A 255 -20.89 15.13 18.05
C SER A 255 -20.61 16.59 17.76
N HIS A 256 -20.20 16.90 16.55
CA HIS A 256 -19.90 18.26 16.12
C HIS A 256 -20.60 18.59 14.81
N ARG A 257 -21.20 19.79 14.73
CA ARG A 257 -21.78 20.27 13.49
C ARG A 257 -20.67 20.56 12.49
N VAL A 258 -20.90 20.21 11.23
CA VAL A 258 -19.96 20.41 10.11
C VAL A 258 -20.68 20.95 8.90
N GLU A 259 -19.99 21.76 8.11
CA GLU A 259 -20.55 22.38 6.90
C GLU A 259 -19.99 21.75 5.62
N ASP A 260 -18.76 21.28 5.64
CA ASP A 260 -18.07 20.70 4.48
C ASP A 260 -17.20 19.48 4.84
N GLU A 261 -16.64 18.86 3.80
CA GLU A 261 -15.78 17.69 3.94
C GLU A 261 -14.38 18.02 4.52
N GLU A 262 -13.99 19.30 4.51
CA GLU A 262 -12.71 19.73 5.10
C GLU A 262 -12.80 19.70 6.62
N GLU A 263 -13.89 20.18 7.18
CA GLU A 263 -14.16 20.10 8.63
C GLU A 263 -14.28 18.63 9.08
N VAL A 264 -14.93 17.77 8.29
CA VAL A 264 -15.00 16.33 8.58
C VAL A 264 -13.62 15.71 8.56
N ALA A 265 -12.78 16.05 7.57
CA ALA A 265 -11.40 15.55 7.49
C ALA A 265 -10.58 15.99 8.69
N ALA A 266 -10.74 17.24 9.16
CA ALA A 266 -10.07 17.75 10.34
C ALA A 266 -10.47 17.00 11.61
N TRP A 267 -11.76 16.69 11.80
CA TRP A 267 -12.22 15.88 12.93
C TRP A 267 -11.72 14.43 12.84
N ARG A 268 -11.75 13.84 11.64
CA ARG A 268 -11.25 12.49 11.39
C ARG A 268 -9.78 12.37 11.78
N GLU A 269 -8.95 13.31 11.35
CA GLU A 269 -7.51 13.35 11.67
C GLU A 269 -7.27 13.58 13.16
N ARG A 270 -8.02 14.52 13.77
CA ARG A 270 -7.94 14.80 15.20
C ARG A 270 -8.23 13.55 16.03
N TRP A 271 -9.33 12.84 15.76
CA TRP A 271 -9.70 11.64 16.52
C TRP A 271 -8.79 10.45 16.25
N PHE A 272 -8.18 10.38 15.10
CA PHE A 272 -7.19 9.35 14.81
C PHE A 272 -5.96 9.43 15.74
N HIS A 273 -5.56 10.65 16.12
CA HIS A 273 -4.39 10.92 16.96
C HIS A 273 -4.72 11.23 18.44
N ALA A 274 -5.96 11.59 18.74
CA ALA A 274 -6.35 11.95 20.11
C ALA A 274 -6.52 10.73 21.01
N ALA A 275 -6.32 10.94 22.32
CA ALA A 275 -6.70 9.96 23.33
C ALA A 275 -8.23 9.90 23.47
N LEU A 276 -8.83 8.76 23.14
CA LEU A 276 -10.27 8.54 23.20
C LEU A 276 -10.62 7.46 24.23
N PRO A 277 -11.86 7.49 24.78
CA PRO A 277 -12.30 6.45 25.71
C PRO A 277 -12.82 5.17 25.00
N PHE A 278 -12.64 5.05 23.69
CA PHE A 278 -13.07 3.94 22.86
C PHE A 278 -12.18 3.77 21.64
N VAL A 279 -12.20 2.60 21.06
CA VAL A 279 -11.62 2.30 19.74
C VAL A 279 -12.51 2.88 18.65
N THR A 280 -11.91 3.44 17.60
CA THR A 280 -12.63 3.97 16.42
C THR A 280 -12.03 3.42 15.14
N ASP A 281 -12.84 3.30 14.09
CA ASP A 281 -12.39 2.89 12.75
C ASP A 281 -12.63 3.96 11.66
N GLY A 282 -12.95 5.20 12.08
CA GLY A 282 -13.21 6.33 11.20
C GLY A 282 -14.17 7.33 11.83
N VAL A 283 -14.93 7.98 10.97
CA VAL A 283 -15.98 8.93 11.34
C VAL A 283 -17.30 8.57 10.66
N VAL A 284 -18.41 8.98 11.27
CA VAL A 284 -19.74 8.94 10.67
C VAL A 284 -20.26 10.36 10.55
N VAL A 285 -20.83 10.68 9.39
CA VAL A 285 -21.50 11.96 9.15
C VAL A 285 -23.00 11.70 9.05
N HIS A 286 -23.78 12.38 9.89
CA HIS A 286 -25.22 12.30 9.95
C HIS A 286 -25.86 13.57 9.43
N GLN A 287 -26.94 13.44 8.69
CA GLN A 287 -27.88 14.51 8.45
C GLN A 287 -28.95 14.49 9.56
N SER A 288 -29.28 15.66 10.14
CA SER A 288 -30.31 15.73 11.18
C SER A 288 -31.67 15.23 10.68
N GLN A 289 -32.06 15.64 9.47
CA GLN A 289 -33.29 15.18 8.85
C GLN A 289 -33.19 13.73 8.40
N ARG A 290 -34.14 12.93 8.78
CA ARG A 290 -34.21 11.50 8.47
C ARG A 290 -35.66 11.04 8.34
N PRO A 291 -35.94 9.90 7.67
CA PRO A 291 -37.28 9.31 7.65
C PRO A 291 -37.78 8.95 9.05
N ALA A 292 -39.08 8.93 9.27
CA ALA A 292 -39.69 8.37 10.46
C ALA A 292 -39.28 6.89 10.64
N GLY A 293 -39.18 6.41 11.89
CA GLY A 293 -38.68 5.09 12.23
C GLY A 293 -39.40 3.95 11.53
N GLU A 294 -40.69 4.06 11.31
CA GLU A 294 -41.51 3.08 10.59
C GLU A 294 -41.05 2.80 9.13
N ARG A 295 -40.28 3.73 8.56
CA ARG A 295 -39.74 3.64 7.19
C ARG A 295 -38.31 3.14 7.14
N TRP A 296 -37.71 2.84 8.28
CA TRP A 296 -36.36 2.32 8.33
C TRP A 296 -36.33 0.86 7.86
N LEU A 297 -35.33 0.53 7.07
CA LEU A 297 -35.13 -0.81 6.55
C LEU A 297 -33.74 -1.31 6.96
N PRO A 298 -33.56 -2.63 7.09
CA PRO A 298 -32.23 -3.20 7.20
C PRO A 298 -31.37 -2.80 6.01
N GLY A 299 -30.10 -2.56 6.24
CA GLY A 299 -29.19 -2.11 5.18
C GLY A 299 -28.65 -0.72 5.45
N GLU A 300 -28.38 0.06 4.39
CA GLU A 300 -27.74 1.36 4.49
C GLU A 300 -28.77 2.51 4.44
N GLY A 301 -28.86 3.27 5.52
CA GLY A 301 -29.65 4.50 5.55
C GLY A 301 -29.01 5.61 4.67
N THR A 302 -29.84 6.44 4.04
CA THR A 302 -29.37 7.51 3.16
C THR A 302 -28.93 8.78 3.90
N TRP A 303 -29.26 8.90 5.18
CA TRP A 303 -29.01 10.09 6.03
C TRP A 303 -27.72 10.03 6.85
N ALA A 304 -26.95 8.94 6.73
CA ALA A 304 -25.69 8.78 7.40
C ALA A 304 -24.69 8.03 6.51
N VAL A 305 -23.43 8.41 6.58
CA VAL A 305 -22.32 7.77 5.87
C VAL A 305 -21.12 7.64 6.78
N ALA A 306 -20.33 6.63 6.53
CA ALA A 306 -19.07 6.41 7.24
C ALA A 306 -17.87 6.62 6.32
N TRP A 307 -16.84 7.28 6.84
CA TRP A 307 -15.55 7.40 6.21
C TRP A 307 -14.48 6.83 7.13
N LYS A 308 -14.07 5.60 6.83
CA LYS A 308 -13.09 4.88 7.64
C LYS A 308 -11.69 5.49 7.57
N TYR A 309 -10.85 5.24 8.58
CA TYR A 309 -9.42 5.53 8.48
C TYR A 309 -8.83 4.69 7.34
N GLN A 310 -7.80 5.25 6.70
CA GLN A 310 -7.03 4.41 5.77
C GLN A 310 -6.31 3.34 6.61
N PRO A 311 -6.49 2.07 6.30
CA PRO A 311 -5.74 1.05 7.00
C PRO A 311 -4.24 1.26 6.72
N PRO A 312 -3.34 1.01 7.70
CA PRO A 312 -1.90 1.02 7.49
C PRO A 312 -1.45 -0.06 6.49
N GLU A 313 -2.35 -0.96 6.14
CA GLU A 313 -2.19 -2.06 5.21
C GLU A 313 -3.24 -1.95 4.10
N VAL A 314 -2.88 -2.42 2.92
CA VAL A 314 -3.80 -2.47 1.76
C VAL A 314 -3.66 -3.80 1.04
N SER A 315 -4.77 -4.31 0.55
CA SER A 315 -4.80 -5.60 -0.16
C SER A 315 -4.90 -5.38 -1.67
N THR A 316 -4.15 -6.20 -2.42
CA THR A 316 -4.12 -6.13 -3.89
C THR A 316 -3.83 -7.48 -4.51
N GLU A 317 -4.17 -7.62 -5.79
CA GLU A 317 -3.93 -8.83 -6.57
C GLU A 317 -2.53 -8.85 -7.17
N VAL A 318 -1.92 -10.03 -7.16
CA VAL A 318 -0.68 -10.32 -7.88
C VAL A 318 -1.00 -10.59 -9.35
N LEU A 319 -0.51 -9.74 -10.24
CA LEU A 319 -0.70 -9.88 -11.69
C LEU A 319 0.33 -10.83 -12.30
N SER A 320 1.58 -10.75 -11.84
CA SER A 320 2.68 -11.61 -12.27
C SER A 320 3.83 -11.58 -11.27
N VAL A 321 4.76 -12.53 -11.41
CA VAL A 321 6.00 -12.58 -10.65
C VAL A 321 7.18 -12.45 -11.59
N ASP A 322 8.02 -11.45 -11.35
CA ASP A 322 9.26 -11.21 -12.09
C ASP A 322 10.48 -11.59 -11.27
N PHE A 323 11.52 -12.03 -11.98
CA PHE A 323 12.81 -12.39 -11.37
C PHE A 323 13.93 -11.52 -11.95
N PRO A 324 14.14 -10.31 -11.39
CA PRO A 324 15.30 -9.50 -11.75
C PRO A 324 16.59 -10.15 -11.25
N VAL A 325 17.61 -10.09 -12.09
CA VAL A 325 18.97 -10.55 -11.73
C VAL A 325 19.80 -9.31 -11.46
N GLY A 326 20.30 -9.19 -10.24
CA GLY A 326 21.16 -8.10 -9.83
C GLY A 326 22.58 -8.22 -10.43
N ARG A 327 23.36 -7.14 -10.38
CA ARG A 327 24.73 -7.09 -10.94
C ARG A 327 25.67 -8.18 -10.40
N THR A 328 25.44 -8.66 -9.19
CA THR A 328 26.23 -9.72 -8.55
C THR A 328 25.71 -11.14 -8.83
N GLY A 329 24.68 -11.27 -9.67
CA GLY A 329 24.04 -12.54 -9.96
C GLY A 329 22.96 -12.96 -8.96
N LYS A 330 22.69 -12.18 -7.91
CA LYS A 330 21.58 -12.45 -6.99
C LYS A 330 20.25 -12.23 -7.70
N ILE A 331 19.37 -13.22 -7.61
CA ILE A 331 18.03 -13.17 -8.16
C ILE A 331 17.07 -12.76 -7.05
N ALA A 332 16.26 -11.77 -7.31
CA ALA A 332 15.16 -11.36 -6.44
C ALA A 332 13.81 -11.79 -7.05
N ALA A 333 12.78 -11.88 -6.23
CA ALA A 333 11.40 -12.02 -6.68
C ALA A 333 10.66 -10.70 -6.45
N VAL A 334 9.98 -10.23 -7.48
CA VAL A 334 9.20 -9.00 -7.49
C VAL A 334 7.80 -9.30 -7.96
N LEU A 335 6.82 -9.01 -7.13
CA LEU A 335 5.42 -9.12 -7.50
C LEU A 335 5.00 -7.86 -8.27
N ASN A 336 4.45 -8.03 -9.46
CA ASN A 336 3.70 -6.99 -10.17
C ASN A 336 2.26 -7.08 -9.70
N LEU A 337 1.70 -5.94 -9.31
CA LEU A 337 0.45 -5.85 -8.58
C LEU A 337 -0.59 -5.07 -9.37
N GLN A 338 -1.87 -5.40 -9.17
CA GLN A 338 -2.95 -4.48 -9.49
C GLN A 338 -2.66 -3.18 -8.75
N PRO A 339 -2.60 -2.02 -9.46
CA PRO A 339 -2.27 -0.76 -8.82
C PRO A 339 -3.18 -0.45 -7.63
N VAL A 340 -2.60 -0.14 -6.50
CA VAL A 340 -3.32 0.17 -5.27
C VAL A 340 -2.72 1.39 -4.58
N GLN A 341 -3.59 2.20 -3.99
CA GLN A 341 -3.16 3.37 -3.24
C GLN A 341 -2.78 2.93 -1.82
N LEU A 342 -1.54 3.21 -1.43
CA LEU A 342 -1.02 2.97 -0.09
C LEU A 342 -0.38 4.27 0.39
N ASP A 343 -1.04 4.94 1.35
CA ASP A 343 -0.70 6.28 1.76
C ASP A 343 -0.74 7.28 0.57
N ASP A 344 0.27 8.08 0.36
CA ASP A 344 0.35 9.11 -0.68
C ASP A 344 0.80 8.60 -2.07
N ARG A 345 1.00 7.27 -2.22
CA ARG A 345 1.56 6.69 -3.44
C ARG A 345 0.79 5.52 -4.01
N THR A 346 0.82 5.38 -5.33
CA THR A 346 0.30 4.20 -6.02
C THR A 346 1.37 3.11 -6.07
N VAL A 347 1.12 1.98 -5.42
CA VAL A 347 1.99 0.80 -5.43
C VAL A 347 1.58 -0.12 -6.57
N ARG A 348 2.54 -0.48 -7.43
CA ARG A 348 2.37 -1.39 -8.57
C ARG A 348 3.28 -2.62 -8.48
N ARG A 349 4.29 -2.56 -7.62
CA ARG A 349 5.31 -3.61 -7.49
C ARG A 349 5.81 -3.67 -6.06
N VAL A 350 6.11 -4.88 -5.60
CA VAL A 350 6.76 -5.11 -4.31
C VAL A 350 7.86 -6.15 -4.46
N ASN A 351 9.05 -5.83 -3.95
CA ASN A 351 10.16 -6.78 -3.88
C ASN A 351 10.03 -7.60 -2.60
N ILE A 352 9.88 -8.91 -2.76
CA ILE A 352 9.71 -9.84 -1.63
C ILE A 352 11.02 -10.55 -1.23
N GLY A 353 12.14 -10.22 -1.89
CA GLY A 353 13.47 -10.73 -1.52
C GLY A 353 13.97 -11.85 -2.42
N SER A 354 14.55 -12.89 -1.83
CA SER A 354 15.21 -13.99 -2.56
C SER A 354 14.20 -14.99 -3.17
N LEU A 355 14.66 -15.78 -4.14
CA LEU A 355 13.89 -16.92 -4.69
C LEU A 355 13.40 -17.86 -3.60
N ARG A 356 14.25 -18.17 -2.63
CA ARG A 356 13.88 -19.03 -1.50
C ARG A 356 12.67 -18.45 -0.76
N ARG A 357 12.70 -17.16 -0.44
CA ARG A 357 11.59 -16.51 0.25
C ARG A 357 10.30 -16.52 -0.60
N TRP A 358 10.41 -16.35 -1.90
CA TRP A 358 9.25 -16.47 -2.80
C TRP A 358 8.70 -17.91 -2.80
N GLN A 359 9.55 -18.91 -2.90
CA GLN A 359 9.15 -20.33 -2.84
C GLN A 359 8.45 -20.67 -1.52
N GLU A 360 9.02 -20.19 -0.38
CA GLU A 360 8.42 -20.36 0.95
C GLU A 360 7.07 -19.62 1.08
N SER A 361 6.91 -18.48 0.42
CA SER A 361 5.67 -17.70 0.42
C SER A 361 4.59 -18.32 -0.46
N ASP A 362 4.95 -19.17 -1.41
CA ASP A 362 4.04 -19.87 -2.34
C ASP A 362 3.05 -18.91 -3.03
N ILE A 363 3.57 -17.88 -3.70
CA ILE A 363 2.78 -16.84 -4.36
C ILE A 363 2.78 -17.03 -5.87
N VAL A 364 1.59 -16.99 -6.47
CA VAL A 364 1.39 -17.00 -7.93
C VAL A 364 0.50 -15.84 -8.37
N ALA A 365 0.40 -15.63 -9.68
CA ALA A 365 -0.55 -14.67 -10.25
C ALA A 365 -2.00 -15.05 -9.89
N GLY A 366 -2.79 -14.05 -9.53
CA GLY A 366 -4.17 -14.19 -9.06
C GLY A 366 -4.31 -14.24 -7.54
N ASP A 367 -3.24 -14.54 -6.79
CA ASP A 367 -3.27 -14.45 -5.32
C ASP A 367 -3.51 -13.01 -4.85
N VAL A 368 -4.17 -12.84 -3.72
CA VAL A 368 -4.38 -11.53 -3.08
C VAL A 368 -3.46 -11.41 -1.89
N VAL A 369 -2.72 -10.34 -1.87
CA VAL A 369 -1.71 -10.06 -0.84
C VAL A 369 -1.98 -8.75 -0.13
N THR A 370 -1.58 -8.67 1.13
CA THR A 370 -1.63 -7.44 1.94
C THR A 370 -0.25 -6.82 2.01
N LEU A 371 -0.21 -5.51 1.82
CA LEU A 371 0.99 -4.68 1.83
C LEU A 371 0.93 -3.65 2.94
N SER A 372 2.08 -3.31 3.51
CA SER A 372 2.28 -2.15 4.38
C SER A 372 3.45 -1.30 3.89
N LEU A 373 3.67 -0.15 4.53
CA LEU A 373 4.88 0.65 4.34
C LEU A 373 5.85 0.37 5.49
N ALA A 374 7.08 -0.04 5.15
CA ALA A 374 8.16 -0.21 6.10
C ALA A 374 9.11 1.00 6.07
N GLY A 375 9.55 1.45 7.23
CA GLY A 375 10.57 2.49 7.41
C GLY A 375 10.28 3.76 6.59
N GLN A 376 11.15 4.06 5.63
CA GLN A 376 11.04 5.26 4.76
C GLN A 376 9.99 5.13 3.63
N GLY A 377 8.90 4.43 3.87
CA GLY A 377 7.81 4.30 2.89
C GLY A 377 8.09 3.27 1.78
N ILE A 378 8.84 2.21 2.07
CA ILE A 378 9.08 1.11 1.13
C ILE A 378 7.95 0.08 1.26
N PRO A 379 7.23 -0.25 0.17
CA PRO A 379 6.19 -1.28 0.21
C PRO A 379 6.77 -2.63 0.64
N ARG A 380 6.07 -3.28 1.57
CA ARG A 380 6.44 -4.59 2.12
C ARG A 380 5.25 -5.54 2.04
N LEU A 381 5.51 -6.80 1.67
CA LEU A 381 4.54 -7.87 1.75
C LEU A 381 4.34 -8.27 3.21
N GLU A 382 3.10 -8.26 3.68
CA GLU A 382 2.72 -8.71 5.02
C GLU A 382 2.25 -10.16 5.00
N ARG A 383 1.25 -10.47 4.19
CA ARG A 383 0.65 -11.80 4.12
C ARG A 383 -0.11 -12.04 2.81
N VAL A 384 -0.43 -13.30 2.55
CA VAL A 384 -1.35 -13.73 1.49
C VAL A 384 -2.71 -13.98 2.13
N ILE A 385 -3.75 -13.31 1.64
CA ILE A 385 -5.12 -13.42 2.18
C ILE A 385 -6.05 -14.25 1.31
N TRP A 386 -5.69 -14.47 0.05
CA TRP A 386 -6.41 -15.34 -0.87
C TRP A 386 -5.44 -16.04 -1.81
N ARG A 387 -5.64 -17.34 -2.03
CA ARG A 387 -4.87 -18.15 -2.97
C ARG A 387 -5.79 -18.73 -4.03
N VAL A 388 -5.48 -18.48 -5.30
CA VAL A 388 -6.24 -19.08 -6.42
C VAL A 388 -6.13 -20.60 -6.41
N ALA A 389 -7.17 -21.29 -6.92
CA ALA A 389 -7.19 -22.75 -6.98
C ALA A 389 -6.18 -23.29 -7.99
N GLU A 390 -6.15 -22.71 -9.19
CA GLU A 390 -5.19 -23.08 -10.23
C GLU A 390 -3.87 -22.36 -10.01
N ARG A 391 -2.83 -23.12 -9.64
CA ARG A 391 -1.50 -22.60 -9.31
C ARG A 391 -0.58 -22.68 -10.53
N HIS A 392 -0.35 -21.56 -11.19
CA HIS A 392 0.59 -21.44 -12.30
C HIS A 392 1.87 -20.75 -11.84
N TYR A 393 2.91 -21.54 -11.55
CA TYR A 393 4.17 -21.02 -11.04
C TYR A 393 4.99 -20.37 -12.14
N ALA A 394 5.41 -19.13 -11.90
CA ALA A 394 6.39 -18.47 -12.75
C ALA A 394 7.73 -19.23 -12.69
N GLN A 395 8.43 -19.30 -13.82
CA GLN A 395 9.70 -20.00 -13.90
C GLN A 395 10.87 -19.06 -13.61
N PRO A 396 11.55 -19.21 -12.48
CA PRO A 396 12.73 -18.41 -12.18
C PRO A 396 13.93 -18.83 -13.03
N PRO A 397 14.86 -17.89 -13.32
CA PRO A 397 16.13 -18.25 -13.92
C PRO A 397 16.93 -19.19 -13.01
N ASP A 398 17.72 -20.09 -13.60
CA ASP A 398 18.60 -20.97 -12.86
C ASP A 398 19.70 -20.18 -12.11
N PRO A 399 19.72 -20.18 -10.77
CA PRO A 399 20.68 -19.40 -9.98
C PRO A 399 22.14 -19.78 -10.22
N SER A 400 22.42 -21.03 -10.63
CA SER A 400 23.79 -21.52 -10.87
C SER A 400 24.48 -20.80 -12.04
N ARG A 401 23.69 -20.20 -12.94
CA ARG A 401 24.20 -19.46 -14.11
C ARG A 401 24.72 -18.07 -13.78
N TYR A 402 24.41 -17.56 -12.60
CA TYR A 402 24.66 -16.15 -12.26
C TYR A 402 25.62 -16.02 -11.08
N ASN A 403 26.66 -15.23 -11.27
CA ASN A 403 27.63 -14.84 -10.25
C ASN A 403 28.18 -13.42 -10.59
N PRO A 404 29.04 -12.82 -9.78
CA PRO A 404 29.58 -11.48 -10.07
C PRO A 404 30.28 -11.35 -11.42
N LEU A 405 30.86 -12.42 -11.94
CA LEU A 405 31.62 -12.46 -13.21
C LEU A 405 30.83 -13.01 -14.40
N SER A 406 29.57 -13.38 -14.22
CA SER A 406 28.71 -13.81 -15.32
C SER A 406 28.14 -12.61 -16.08
N CYS A 407 27.64 -12.85 -17.29
CA CYS A 407 26.91 -11.86 -18.08
C CYS A 407 27.66 -10.57 -18.38
N PHE A 408 28.89 -10.69 -18.79
CA PHE A 408 29.65 -9.57 -19.37
C PHE A 408 29.30 -9.34 -20.85
N THR A 409 28.78 -10.35 -21.52
CA THR A 409 28.37 -10.32 -22.92
C THR A 409 26.85 -10.39 -23.03
N PHE A 410 26.30 -9.70 -24.02
CA PHE A 410 24.86 -9.63 -24.25
C PHE A 410 24.31 -10.95 -24.80
N SER A 411 23.23 -11.43 -24.19
CA SER A 411 22.37 -12.51 -24.66
C SER A 411 21.02 -12.39 -23.97
N ALA A 412 20.00 -13.08 -24.45
CA ALA A 412 18.67 -13.06 -23.84
C ALA A 412 18.71 -13.45 -22.35
N ALA A 413 19.48 -14.49 -21.99
CA ALA A 413 19.65 -14.92 -20.61
C ALA A 413 20.42 -13.92 -19.76
N CYS A 414 21.35 -13.19 -20.35
CA CYS A 414 22.22 -12.23 -19.66
C CYS A 414 21.69 -10.79 -19.59
N GLN A 415 20.65 -10.47 -20.33
CA GLN A 415 20.13 -9.10 -20.45
C GLN A 415 19.88 -8.42 -19.11
N LYS A 416 19.22 -9.12 -18.18
CA LYS A 416 18.86 -8.55 -16.87
C LYS A 416 20.10 -8.20 -16.03
N GLN A 417 21.06 -9.11 -15.93
CA GLN A 417 22.28 -8.90 -15.15
C GLN A 417 23.20 -7.87 -15.82
N LEU A 418 23.36 -7.92 -17.13
CA LEU A 418 24.19 -6.97 -17.87
C LEU A 418 23.65 -5.54 -17.74
N LEU A 419 22.35 -5.35 -17.87
CA LEU A 419 21.71 -4.06 -17.61
C LEU A 419 21.90 -3.58 -16.16
N ALA A 420 21.86 -4.48 -15.18
CA ALA A 420 22.13 -4.14 -13.79
C ALA A 420 23.60 -3.69 -13.58
N LYS A 421 24.55 -4.30 -14.28
CA LYS A 421 25.97 -3.91 -14.29
C LYS A 421 26.14 -2.53 -14.96
N LEU A 422 25.54 -2.30 -16.12
CA LEU A 422 25.58 -1.02 -16.83
C LEU A 422 24.99 0.14 -16.01
N ARG A 423 23.85 -0.09 -15.34
CA ARG A 423 23.29 0.90 -14.42
C ARG A 423 24.21 1.21 -13.24
N PHE A 424 24.88 0.20 -12.70
CA PHE A 424 25.83 0.39 -11.60
C PHE A 424 27.04 1.21 -12.04
N LEU A 425 27.67 0.87 -13.17
CA LEU A 425 28.84 1.60 -13.65
C LEU A 425 28.52 3.05 -14.02
N SER A 426 27.27 3.35 -14.41
CA SER A 426 26.82 4.71 -14.75
C SER A 426 26.71 5.63 -13.53
N GLN A 427 26.65 5.09 -12.31
CA GLN A 427 26.48 5.89 -11.09
C GLN A 427 27.59 6.92 -10.90
N LYS A 428 27.25 8.07 -10.31
CA LYS A 428 28.19 9.16 -9.99
C LYS A 428 29.41 8.67 -9.19
N SER A 429 29.22 7.68 -8.32
CA SER A 429 30.28 7.09 -7.49
C SER A 429 31.15 6.08 -8.22
N VAL A 430 30.81 5.67 -9.44
CA VAL A 430 31.56 4.70 -10.27
C VAL A 430 32.15 5.43 -11.47
N LEU A 431 31.58 5.36 -12.67
CA LEU A 431 32.14 6.03 -13.85
C LEU A 431 31.46 7.36 -14.18
N ASN A 432 30.37 7.72 -13.49
CA ASN A 432 29.64 8.98 -13.64
C ASN A 432 29.18 9.25 -15.07
N ILE A 433 28.28 8.43 -15.57
CA ILE A 433 27.67 8.60 -16.89
C ILE A 433 26.21 9.07 -16.70
N PRO A 434 25.96 10.38 -16.52
CA PRO A 434 24.61 10.89 -16.28
C PRO A 434 23.75 10.81 -17.54
N GLY A 435 22.44 10.66 -17.35
CA GLY A 435 21.46 10.73 -18.43
C GLY A 435 21.37 9.46 -19.29
N VAL A 436 21.91 8.33 -18.85
CA VAL A 436 21.77 7.03 -19.51
C VAL A 436 20.88 6.13 -18.67
N GLU A 437 19.64 6.02 -19.07
CA GLU A 437 18.65 5.18 -18.41
C GLU A 437 18.65 3.74 -18.96
N ARG A 438 17.96 2.84 -18.25
CA ARG A 438 17.85 1.43 -18.61
C ARG A 438 17.42 1.21 -20.07
N GLY A 439 16.46 2.00 -20.57
CA GLY A 439 15.98 1.91 -21.94
C GLY A 439 17.03 2.29 -22.98
N THR A 440 17.89 3.27 -22.68
CA THR A 440 18.99 3.67 -23.57
C THR A 440 20.05 2.56 -23.64
N TRP A 441 20.46 1.99 -22.50
CA TRP A 441 21.37 0.86 -22.48
C TRP A 441 20.83 -0.34 -23.26
N LEU A 442 19.54 -0.64 -23.10
CA LEU A 442 18.91 -1.76 -23.79
C LEU A 442 18.95 -1.57 -25.32
N ARG A 443 18.58 -0.39 -25.81
CA ARG A 443 18.64 -0.09 -27.26
C ARG A 443 20.06 -0.19 -27.83
N LEU A 444 21.07 0.26 -27.07
CA LEU A 444 22.48 0.12 -27.49
C LEU A 444 22.91 -1.35 -27.58
N LEU A 445 22.48 -2.20 -26.66
CA LEU A 445 22.75 -3.64 -26.69
C LEU A 445 22.01 -4.34 -27.86
N GLU A 446 20.74 -4.01 -28.06
CA GLU A 446 19.90 -4.60 -29.11
C GLU A 446 20.33 -4.16 -30.52
N SER A 447 21.03 -3.03 -30.66
CA SER A 447 21.56 -2.58 -31.95
C SER A 447 22.66 -3.48 -32.54
N GLY A 448 23.23 -4.37 -31.71
CA GLY A 448 24.35 -5.22 -32.10
C GLY A 448 25.73 -4.52 -32.16
N ASN A 449 25.79 -3.18 -32.08
CA ASN A 449 27.05 -2.44 -32.06
C ASN A 449 27.73 -2.50 -30.68
N MET A 450 26.99 -2.81 -29.63
CA MET A 450 27.49 -2.96 -28.28
C MET A 450 27.19 -4.39 -27.79
N THR A 451 28.20 -5.25 -27.70
CA THR A 451 28.03 -6.66 -27.38
C THR A 451 28.45 -7.05 -25.96
N HIS A 452 29.16 -6.20 -25.25
CA HIS A 452 29.67 -6.49 -23.90
C HIS A 452 29.67 -5.24 -22.99
N LEU A 453 29.96 -5.47 -21.69
CA LEU A 453 29.85 -4.48 -20.61
C LEU A 453 30.53 -3.13 -20.89
N PHE A 454 31.65 -3.11 -21.59
CA PHE A 454 32.41 -1.89 -21.93
C PHE A 454 32.38 -1.54 -23.42
N GLY A 455 31.55 -2.20 -24.23
CA GLY A 455 31.44 -1.97 -25.67
C GLY A 455 31.05 -0.53 -26.05
N TRP A 456 30.43 0.20 -25.14
CA TRP A 456 30.07 1.61 -25.31
C TRP A 456 31.29 2.55 -25.47
N LEU A 457 32.50 2.14 -25.04
CA LEU A 457 33.73 2.92 -25.17
C LEU A 457 34.19 3.13 -26.64
N VAL A 458 33.74 2.26 -27.54
CA VAL A 458 34.13 2.26 -28.95
C VAL A 458 33.00 2.66 -29.89
N LEU A 459 31.83 3.01 -29.37
CA LEU A 459 30.70 3.49 -30.18
C LEU A 459 30.99 4.86 -30.77
N THR A 460 30.56 5.07 -32.01
CA THR A 460 30.56 6.38 -32.65
C THR A 460 29.25 7.14 -32.37
N PRO A 461 29.23 8.49 -32.47
CA PRO A 461 28.01 9.27 -32.35
C PRO A 461 26.88 8.79 -33.28
N GLN A 462 27.24 8.37 -34.51
CA GLN A 462 26.31 7.88 -35.52
C GLN A 462 25.68 6.56 -35.10
N GLN A 463 26.47 5.64 -34.56
CA GLN A 463 25.95 4.36 -34.01
C GLN A 463 25.02 4.59 -32.80
N ILE A 464 25.37 5.55 -31.92
CA ILE A 464 24.52 5.91 -30.77
C ILE A 464 23.20 6.50 -31.28
N ALA A 465 23.22 7.43 -32.23
CA ALA A 465 22.02 8.03 -32.81
C ALA A 465 21.11 6.96 -33.45
N ALA A 466 21.69 6.09 -34.27
CA ALA A 466 20.97 5.01 -34.96
C ALA A 466 20.32 4.02 -33.97
N ALA A 467 21.04 3.64 -32.90
CA ALA A 467 20.55 2.68 -31.92
C ALA A 467 19.46 3.28 -31.00
N THR A 468 19.60 4.55 -30.62
CA THR A 468 18.78 5.15 -29.57
C THR A 468 17.64 6.03 -30.06
N GLY A 469 17.68 6.45 -31.33
CA GLY A 469 16.76 7.44 -31.88
C GLY A 469 17.03 8.88 -31.37
N LEU A 470 18.17 9.14 -30.73
CA LEU A 470 18.54 10.46 -30.30
C LEU A 470 18.93 11.33 -31.51
N SER A 471 18.72 12.65 -31.40
CA SER A 471 19.26 13.60 -32.39
C SER A 471 20.79 13.49 -32.45
N PRO A 472 21.41 13.82 -33.60
CA PRO A 472 22.87 13.79 -33.74
C PRO A 472 23.59 14.58 -32.63
N GLU A 473 23.04 15.72 -32.24
CA GLU A 473 23.58 16.56 -31.17
C GLU A 473 23.56 15.83 -29.81
N ARG A 474 22.42 15.25 -29.44
CA ARG A 474 22.26 14.48 -28.17
C ARG A 474 23.12 13.22 -28.18
N ALA A 475 23.22 12.54 -29.30
CA ALA A 475 24.10 11.39 -29.47
C ALA A 475 25.56 11.79 -29.31
N GLY A 476 25.98 12.94 -29.87
CA GLY A 476 27.32 13.52 -29.68
C GLY A 476 27.60 13.87 -28.21
N GLN A 477 26.63 14.43 -27.49
CA GLN A 477 26.74 14.70 -26.06
C GLN A 477 26.92 13.43 -25.26
N LEU A 478 26.17 12.35 -25.57
CA LEU A 478 26.29 11.06 -24.90
C LEU A 478 27.67 10.43 -25.20
N TRP A 479 28.11 10.43 -26.45
CA TRP A 479 29.44 9.99 -26.83
C TRP A 479 30.54 10.75 -26.05
N HIS A 480 30.43 12.07 -25.93
CA HIS A 480 31.36 12.86 -25.14
C HIS A 480 31.39 12.42 -23.67
N ARG A 481 30.23 12.15 -23.06
CA ARG A 481 30.15 11.62 -21.69
C ARG A 481 30.81 10.25 -21.54
N PHE A 482 30.67 9.38 -22.53
CA PHE A 482 31.38 8.10 -22.57
C PHE A 482 32.89 8.30 -22.56
N ASN A 483 33.40 9.23 -23.37
CA ASN A 483 34.82 9.51 -23.43
C ASN A 483 35.37 10.20 -22.17
N LEU A 484 34.60 11.03 -21.49
CA LEU A 484 34.98 11.62 -20.21
C LEU A 484 35.28 10.58 -19.13
N THR A 485 34.69 9.40 -19.21
CA THR A 485 34.96 8.32 -18.24
C THR A 485 36.41 7.87 -18.25
N ARG A 486 37.12 8.01 -19.36
CA ARG A 486 38.55 7.66 -19.50
C ARG A 486 39.42 8.40 -18.48
N GLN A 487 38.96 9.57 -18.01
CA GLN A 487 39.65 10.39 -17.01
C GLN A 487 39.33 9.95 -15.55
N GLN A 488 38.44 9.00 -15.38
CA GLN A 488 38.12 8.50 -14.03
C GLN A 488 39.29 7.75 -13.40
N PRO A 489 39.51 7.88 -12.09
CA PRO A 489 40.59 7.18 -11.38
C PRO A 489 40.49 5.67 -11.56
N PHE A 490 41.61 4.98 -11.64
CA PHE A 490 41.72 3.55 -11.87
C PHE A 490 40.83 2.72 -10.93
N ARG A 491 40.79 3.05 -9.63
CA ARG A 491 39.92 2.36 -8.65
C ARG A 491 38.43 2.36 -9.02
N ARG A 492 37.94 3.36 -9.78
CA ARG A 492 36.56 3.39 -10.27
C ARG A 492 36.33 2.38 -11.39
N TRP A 493 37.33 2.17 -12.23
CA TRP A 493 37.29 1.11 -13.25
C TRP A 493 37.33 -0.28 -12.62
N VAL A 494 38.11 -0.45 -11.55
CA VAL A 494 38.09 -1.69 -10.74
C VAL A 494 36.69 -1.95 -10.17
N ALA A 495 36.02 -0.91 -9.65
CA ALA A 495 34.64 -1.05 -9.19
C ALA A 495 33.68 -1.41 -10.33
N ALA A 496 33.85 -0.79 -11.52
CA ALA A 496 33.01 -1.01 -12.70
C ALA A 496 33.18 -2.42 -13.29
N SER A 497 34.31 -3.09 -13.09
CA SER A 497 34.58 -4.44 -13.59
C SER A 497 33.74 -5.53 -12.93
N GLY A 498 33.05 -5.23 -11.82
CA GLY A 498 32.16 -6.15 -11.13
C GLY A 498 32.82 -7.04 -10.09
N VAL A 499 34.11 -6.87 -9.80
CA VAL A 499 34.80 -7.59 -8.73
C VAL A 499 34.18 -7.31 -7.36
N SER A 500 34.20 -8.30 -6.48
CA SER A 500 33.54 -8.24 -5.17
C SER A 500 34.37 -7.51 -4.10
N LEU A 501 34.89 -6.31 -4.42
CA LEU A 501 35.75 -5.55 -3.52
C LEU A 501 34.93 -4.60 -2.62
N PRO A 502 35.10 -4.65 -1.27
CA PRO A 502 34.44 -3.72 -0.37
C PRO A 502 34.85 -2.26 -0.62
N ARG A 503 33.93 -1.32 -0.35
CA ARG A 503 34.21 0.13 -0.53
C ARG A 503 35.44 0.62 0.20
N LYS A 504 35.67 0.12 1.44
CA LYS A 504 36.84 0.50 2.25
C LYS A 504 38.14 0.01 1.61
N ALA A 505 38.15 -1.25 1.13
CA ALA A 505 39.29 -1.82 0.42
C ALA A 505 39.56 -1.10 -0.91
N LEU A 506 38.51 -0.79 -1.68
CA LEU A 506 38.63 -0.07 -2.93
C LEU A 506 39.22 1.35 -2.75
N LYS A 507 38.87 2.06 -1.66
CA LYS A 507 39.45 3.37 -1.33
C LYS A 507 40.91 3.27 -0.93
N ALA A 508 41.31 2.19 -0.26
CA ALA A 508 42.66 1.94 0.23
C ALA A 508 43.55 1.24 -0.80
N LEU A 509 43.02 0.96 -2.01
CA LEU A 509 43.75 0.22 -3.04
C LEU A 509 44.94 1.05 -3.54
N PRO A 510 46.18 0.56 -3.36
CA PRO A 510 47.38 1.29 -3.76
C PRO A 510 47.77 1.05 -5.24
N ASP A 511 47.18 0.02 -5.84
CA ASP A 511 47.58 -0.45 -7.17
C ASP A 511 47.17 0.51 -8.26
N PRO A 512 48.10 0.91 -9.16
CA PRO A 512 47.79 1.87 -10.23
C PRO A 512 47.33 1.21 -11.53
N LYS A 513 47.39 -0.11 -11.65
CA LYS A 513 47.17 -0.84 -12.92
C LYS A 513 46.71 -2.29 -12.69
N TRP A 514 46.13 -2.89 -13.75
CA TRP A 514 45.53 -4.21 -13.71
C TRP A 514 46.49 -5.34 -13.38
N GLU A 515 47.73 -5.28 -13.90
CA GLU A 515 48.73 -6.31 -13.67
C GLU A 515 49.06 -6.47 -12.18
N SER A 516 49.13 -5.35 -11.45
CA SER A 516 49.36 -5.38 -10.01
C SER A 516 48.25 -6.09 -9.26
N LEU A 517 46.99 -5.93 -9.69
CA LEU A 517 45.86 -6.61 -9.08
C LEU A 517 45.84 -8.12 -9.37
N ILE A 518 46.18 -8.52 -10.58
CA ILE A 518 46.25 -9.91 -11.01
C ILE A 518 47.35 -10.63 -10.25
N GLN A 519 48.46 -9.97 -9.95
CA GLN A 519 49.60 -10.56 -9.24
C GLN A 519 49.41 -10.62 -7.72
N ARG A 520 48.37 -10.01 -7.13
CA ARG A 520 48.11 -10.03 -5.70
C ARG A 520 47.78 -11.44 -5.22
N ASP A 521 48.52 -11.93 -4.23
CA ASP A 521 48.20 -13.14 -3.51
C ASP A 521 47.15 -12.92 -2.39
N VAL A 522 46.76 -13.98 -1.70
CA VAL A 522 45.79 -13.93 -0.63
C VAL A 522 46.22 -12.99 0.50
N LYS A 523 47.51 -12.98 0.88
CA LYS A 523 48.02 -12.12 1.95
C LYS A 523 47.96 -10.65 1.56
N ALA A 524 48.34 -10.32 0.32
CA ALA A 524 48.25 -8.98 -0.21
C ALA A 524 46.81 -8.46 -0.28
N TRP A 525 45.81 -9.31 -0.59
CA TRP A 525 44.39 -8.92 -0.52
C TRP A 525 43.91 -8.75 0.92
N GLN A 526 44.36 -9.59 1.87
CA GLN A 526 43.97 -9.47 3.28
C GLN A 526 44.54 -8.22 3.97
N SER A 527 45.59 -7.62 3.44
CA SER A 527 46.13 -6.36 3.98
C SER A 527 45.18 -5.17 3.78
N LEU A 528 44.15 -5.30 2.92
CA LEU A 528 43.18 -4.24 2.67
C LEU A 528 42.04 -4.26 3.69
N PRO A 529 41.53 -3.09 4.11
CA PRO A 529 40.50 -3.00 5.15
C PRO A 529 39.18 -3.67 4.70
N GLY A 530 38.68 -4.57 5.55
CA GLY A 530 37.43 -5.30 5.30
C GLY A 530 37.57 -6.52 4.37
N VAL A 531 38.78 -6.96 4.07
CA VAL A 531 39.06 -8.17 3.30
C VAL A 531 39.53 -9.28 4.23
N GLY A 532 38.62 -10.19 4.58
CA GLY A 532 38.95 -11.43 5.31
C GLY A 532 39.45 -12.53 4.39
N ALA A 533 39.93 -13.64 4.97
CA ALA A 533 40.56 -14.77 4.25
C ALA A 533 39.67 -15.31 3.09
N ALA A 534 38.42 -15.61 3.36
CA ALA A 534 37.50 -16.14 2.35
C ALA A 534 37.27 -15.19 1.17
N LEU A 535 37.21 -13.88 1.44
CA LEU A 535 37.06 -12.88 0.39
C LEU A 535 38.37 -12.71 -0.41
N ALA A 536 39.53 -12.73 0.27
CA ALA A 536 40.83 -12.65 -0.37
C ALA A 536 41.05 -13.82 -1.36
N THR A 537 40.75 -15.05 -0.94
CA THR A 537 40.81 -16.23 -1.82
C THR A 537 39.89 -16.08 -3.02
N ARG A 538 38.67 -15.56 -2.81
CA ARG A 538 37.71 -15.27 -3.90
C ARG A 538 38.22 -14.21 -4.86
N LEU A 539 38.85 -13.16 -4.37
CA LEU A 539 39.41 -12.09 -5.21
C LEU A 539 40.53 -12.60 -6.10
N VAL A 540 41.44 -13.42 -5.55
CA VAL A 540 42.48 -14.09 -6.36
C VAL A 540 41.83 -14.90 -7.49
N ALA A 541 40.86 -15.74 -7.17
CA ALA A 541 40.13 -16.53 -8.17
C ALA A 541 39.43 -15.64 -9.22
N GLN A 542 38.81 -14.54 -8.79
CA GLN A 542 38.12 -13.58 -9.70
C GLN A 542 39.10 -12.96 -10.69
N PHE A 543 40.25 -12.50 -10.26
CA PHE A 543 41.25 -11.88 -11.16
C PHE A 543 41.93 -12.88 -12.10
N HIS A 544 41.87 -14.18 -11.82
CA HIS A 544 42.32 -15.23 -12.72
C HIS A 544 41.21 -15.84 -13.59
N ASP A 545 39.95 -15.35 -13.45
CA ASP A 545 38.84 -15.80 -14.29
C ASP A 545 39.00 -15.26 -15.72
N ALA A 546 38.94 -16.14 -16.70
CA ALA A 546 39.13 -15.81 -18.12
C ALA A 546 38.18 -14.73 -18.63
N ARG A 547 36.97 -14.68 -18.10
CA ARG A 547 35.95 -13.67 -18.50
C ARG A 547 36.34 -12.27 -18.03
N LEU A 548 36.85 -12.15 -16.81
CA LEU A 548 37.35 -10.88 -16.28
C LEU A 548 38.62 -10.46 -16.98
N GLN A 549 39.53 -11.38 -17.24
CA GLN A 549 40.78 -11.10 -17.95
C GLN A 549 40.52 -10.61 -19.37
N ALA A 550 39.55 -11.17 -20.10
CA ALA A 550 39.13 -10.67 -21.42
C ALA A 550 38.64 -9.20 -21.36
N LEU A 551 37.86 -8.85 -20.33
CA LEU A 551 37.42 -7.46 -20.12
C LEU A 551 38.60 -6.53 -19.78
N ILE A 552 39.52 -6.97 -18.93
CA ILE A 552 40.72 -6.22 -18.54
C ILE A 552 41.58 -5.97 -19.78
N THR A 553 41.81 -6.99 -20.61
CA THR A 553 42.53 -6.86 -21.88
C THR A 553 41.90 -5.81 -22.79
N PHE A 554 40.57 -5.84 -22.94
CA PHE A 554 39.86 -4.82 -23.72
C PHE A 554 40.07 -3.42 -23.14
N LEU A 555 39.95 -3.24 -21.81
CA LEU A 555 40.17 -1.95 -21.16
C LEU A 555 41.60 -1.43 -21.36
N GLN A 556 42.59 -2.30 -21.28
CA GLN A 556 44.00 -1.96 -21.56
C GLN A 556 44.19 -1.52 -23.00
N GLN A 557 43.57 -2.21 -23.96
CA GLN A 557 43.58 -1.78 -25.40
C GLN A 557 42.92 -0.42 -25.60
N GLN A 558 41.95 -0.04 -24.73
CA GLN A 558 41.35 1.29 -24.74
C GLN A 558 42.14 2.32 -23.93
N GLY A 559 43.35 1.98 -23.45
CA GLY A 559 44.20 2.89 -22.67
C GLY A 559 43.69 3.13 -21.24
N ILE A 560 43.03 2.16 -20.61
CA ILE A 560 42.54 2.27 -19.25
C ILE A 560 43.29 1.31 -18.31
N PRO A 561 43.96 1.80 -17.25
CA PRO A 561 44.03 3.22 -16.87
C PRO A 561 44.83 4.08 -17.87
N ALA A 562 44.40 5.33 -17.99
CA ALA A 562 45.21 6.29 -18.77
C ALA A 562 46.61 6.36 -18.15
N SER A 563 47.63 6.25 -18.98
CA SER A 563 49.01 6.45 -18.52
C SER A 563 49.09 7.79 -17.80
N SER A 564 49.65 7.81 -16.60
CA SER A 564 49.85 9.02 -15.81
C SER A 564 50.99 9.87 -16.41
N VAL A 565 50.80 10.34 -17.63
CA VAL A 565 51.66 11.36 -18.27
C VAL A 565 50.76 12.56 -18.50
N LEU A 566 50.58 13.37 -17.48
CA LEU A 566 50.21 14.79 -17.49
C LEU A 566 49.97 15.24 -16.04
N GLY A 567 50.97 15.05 -15.20
CA GLY A 567 51.09 15.66 -13.88
C GLY A 567 52.20 16.70 -13.79
N VAL A 568 52.46 17.40 -14.91
CA VAL A 568 53.38 18.57 -14.92
C VAL A 568 52.73 19.62 -15.83
N GLY A 569 51.96 20.52 -15.24
CA GLY A 569 51.39 21.62 -16.03
C GLY A 569 50.30 22.45 -15.34
N ILE A 570 50.06 22.33 -14.05
CA ILE A 570 49.16 23.27 -13.35
C ILE A 570 49.72 23.57 -11.94
N VAL A 571 50.96 24.04 -11.86
CA VAL A 571 51.55 24.63 -10.64
C VAL A 571 52.09 26.04 -10.87
N GLU A 572 52.10 26.56 -12.10
CA GLU A 572 52.67 27.89 -12.39
C GLU A 572 51.64 29.03 -12.55
N ASN A 573 50.39 28.87 -12.15
CA ASN A 573 49.44 30.00 -12.28
C ASN A 573 48.76 30.41 -10.96
N ARG A 574 49.39 30.10 -9.82
CA ARG A 574 48.95 30.63 -8.53
C ARG A 574 49.87 31.70 -7.91
N GLN A 575 51.03 31.94 -8.49
CA GLN A 575 51.92 33.04 -8.01
C GLN A 575 51.77 34.35 -8.79
N ALA A 576 51.17 34.35 -9.97
CA ALA A 576 50.96 35.57 -10.75
C ALA A 576 49.70 36.39 -10.37
N LYS A 577 48.85 35.91 -9.46
CA LYS A 577 47.65 36.64 -8.99
C LYS A 577 47.83 37.33 -7.64
N THR A 578 48.96 37.15 -6.98
CA THR A 578 49.19 37.74 -5.64
C THR A 578 50.05 39.02 -5.73
N GLU A 579 50.67 39.32 -6.88
CA GLU A 579 51.46 40.54 -7.08
C GLU A 579 50.72 41.71 -7.78
N ALA A 580 49.54 41.44 -8.37
CA ALA A 580 48.71 42.47 -9.00
C ALA A 580 47.70 43.16 -8.06
N GLN A 581 47.74 42.86 -6.77
CA GLN A 581 46.88 43.52 -5.74
C GLN A 581 47.71 44.33 -4.72
N ARG A 582 48.98 44.62 -4.97
CA ARG A 582 49.83 45.48 -4.16
C ARG A 582 50.56 46.59 -4.95
N GLN A 583 49.90 47.10 -5.98
CA GLN A 583 50.27 48.43 -6.54
C GLN A 583 49.03 49.28 -6.70
#